data_1577f734ba10ecd8db62c4a5df8193ce
#
_entry.id   1577f734ba10ecd8db62c4a5df8193ce
#
_cell.length_a   1.000
_cell.length_b   1.000
_cell.length_c   1.000
_cell.angle_alpha   90.00
_cell.angle_beta   90.00
_cell.angle_gamma   90.00
#
_symmetry.space_group_name_H-M   'P 1'
#
loop_
_entity.id
_entity.type
_entity.pdbx_description
1 polymer ?
#
loop_
_entity_poly.entity_id
_entity_poly.type
_entity_poly.pdbx_seq_one_letter_code
_entity_poly.pdbx_strand_id
1 'polypeptide(L)'
;MIAQRTSDRTMIEGVEIDAVAAEQAAENTDRSPWKNRLRIHTSDFLDFATSATVRYDHIVSNPPYFEKSLLPEDAARLTARHTGRLTYESLLRGAVSLLLPGGRISLIFPAGLHDSVSAIARKYGLFVRRTMWVSGREGMPPKRVMVEWVNKPSEIREEHNLAIETAPLQWTPEYIDLTRDFYLQL
;
A
#
# COMPACT_ATOMS: atom_id res chain seq x y z
N MET A 1 -5.29 2.65 12.67
CA MET A 1 -6.19 2.85 11.52
C MET A 1 -6.79 1.53 11.01
N ILE A 2 -6.02 0.59 10.39
CA ILE A 2 -6.60 -0.67 9.85
C ILE A 2 -7.28 -1.49 10.96
N ALA A 3 -6.62 -1.70 12.10
CA ALA A 3 -7.19 -2.39 13.24
C ALA A 3 -8.50 -1.79 13.75
N GLN A 4 -8.63 -0.48 13.72
CA GLN A 4 -9.80 0.26 14.15
C GLN A 4 -11.03 0.05 13.24
N ARG A 5 -10.77 -0.23 11.94
CA ARG A 5 -11.81 -0.41 10.91
C ARG A 5 -12.04 -1.86 10.49
N THR A 6 -11.41 -2.81 11.17
CA THR A 6 -11.57 -4.24 10.89
C THR A 6 -12.13 -4.98 12.09
N SER A 7 -12.74 -6.13 11.84
CA SER A 7 -13.31 -6.97 12.89
C SER A 7 -12.23 -7.53 13.84
N ASP A 8 -12.62 -7.96 15.04
CA ASP A 8 -11.72 -8.55 16.02
C ASP A 8 -11.09 -9.87 15.56
N ARG A 9 -11.62 -10.47 14.50
CA ARG A 9 -11.08 -11.69 13.89
C ARG A 9 -9.95 -11.41 12.88
N THR A 10 -9.74 -10.15 12.49
CA THR A 10 -8.73 -9.77 11.51
C THR A 10 -7.37 -9.71 12.17
N MET A 11 -6.45 -10.58 11.79
CA MET A 11 -5.04 -10.49 12.15
C MET A 11 -4.32 -9.52 11.20
N ILE A 12 -3.44 -8.70 11.72
CA ILE A 12 -2.71 -7.69 10.95
C ILE A 12 -1.23 -7.85 11.27
N GLU A 13 -0.43 -7.99 10.23
CA GLU A 13 1.02 -8.11 10.35
C GLU A 13 1.69 -6.95 9.61
N GLY A 14 2.66 -6.31 10.24
CA GLY A 14 3.51 -5.29 9.65
C GLY A 14 4.90 -5.83 9.44
N VAL A 15 5.54 -5.44 8.33
CA VAL A 15 6.94 -5.77 8.02
C VAL A 15 7.71 -4.46 7.92
N GLU A 16 8.76 -4.33 8.73
CA GLU A 16 9.63 -3.16 8.79
C GLU A 16 11.09 -3.59 8.76
N ILE A 17 11.87 -2.98 7.88
CA ILE A 17 13.29 -3.31 7.70
C ILE A 17 14.19 -2.61 8.74
N ASP A 18 13.80 -1.40 9.15
CA ASP A 18 14.54 -0.64 10.17
C ASP A 18 14.22 -1.19 11.56
N ALA A 19 15.24 -1.69 12.25
CA ALA A 19 15.07 -2.33 13.55
C ALA A 19 14.54 -1.38 14.62
N VAL A 20 14.95 -0.10 14.59
CA VAL A 20 14.50 0.92 15.57
C VAL A 20 13.03 1.28 15.33
N ALA A 21 12.65 1.45 14.06
CA ALA A 21 11.27 1.70 13.68
C ALA A 21 10.37 0.49 14.00
N ALA A 22 10.85 -0.72 13.78
CA ALA A 22 10.14 -1.95 14.11
C ALA A 22 9.91 -2.10 15.62
N GLU A 23 10.93 -1.81 16.44
CA GLU A 23 10.80 -1.80 17.91
C GLU A 23 9.77 -0.78 18.38
N GLN A 24 9.83 0.45 17.86
CA GLN A 24 8.82 1.48 18.17
C GLN A 24 7.41 1.07 17.73
N ALA A 25 7.28 0.44 16.56
CA ALA A 25 6.00 -0.07 16.09
C ALA A 25 5.46 -1.19 16.99
N ALA A 26 6.33 -2.09 17.48
CA ALA A 26 5.96 -3.14 18.42
C ALA A 26 5.51 -2.57 19.76
N GLU A 27 6.23 -1.59 20.32
CA GLU A 27 5.80 -0.89 21.55
C GLU A 27 4.43 -0.21 21.39
N ASN A 28 4.20 0.48 20.24
CA ASN A 28 2.92 1.10 19.95
C ASN A 28 1.79 0.07 19.84
N THR A 29 2.11 -1.11 19.28
CA THR A 29 1.20 -2.25 19.19
C THR A 29 0.81 -2.74 20.59
N ASP A 30 1.78 -2.95 21.47
CA ASP A 30 1.56 -3.46 22.83
C ASP A 30 0.72 -2.50 23.70
N ARG A 31 0.87 -1.20 23.47
CA ARG A 31 0.09 -0.15 24.13
C ARG A 31 -1.31 0.05 23.53
N SER A 32 -1.58 -0.56 22.36
CA SER A 32 -2.87 -0.39 21.67
C SER A 32 -3.96 -1.33 22.22
N PRO A 33 -5.24 -0.99 22.07
CA PRO A 33 -6.34 -1.90 22.38
C PRO A 33 -6.36 -3.16 21.50
N TRP A 34 -5.59 -3.19 20.43
CA TRP A 34 -5.58 -4.26 19.41
C TRP A 34 -4.34 -5.16 19.48
N LYS A 35 -3.54 -5.11 20.53
CA LYS A 35 -2.27 -5.85 20.69
C LYS A 35 -2.38 -7.35 20.38
N ASN A 36 -3.50 -7.97 20.69
CA ASN A 36 -3.71 -9.41 20.50
C ASN A 36 -3.83 -9.83 19.02
N ARG A 37 -4.01 -8.88 18.10
CA ARG A 37 -4.20 -9.12 16.66
C ARG A 37 -3.26 -8.32 15.77
N LEU A 38 -2.27 -7.68 16.37
CA LEU A 38 -1.21 -6.96 15.65
C LEU A 38 0.13 -7.66 15.88
N ARG A 39 0.92 -7.81 14.83
CA ARG A 39 2.29 -8.33 14.90
C ARG A 39 3.21 -7.50 14.02
N ILE A 40 4.44 -7.28 14.47
CA ILE A 40 5.49 -6.59 13.72
C ILE A 40 6.62 -7.56 13.48
N HIS A 41 7.05 -7.65 12.23
CA HIS A 41 8.20 -8.43 11.80
C HIS A 41 9.33 -7.48 11.41
N THR A 42 10.49 -7.62 12.04
CA THR A 42 11.72 -6.91 11.64
C THR A 42 12.38 -7.69 10.53
N SER A 43 12.16 -7.31 9.28
CA SER A 43 12.68 -8.02 8.11
C SER A 43 12.67 -7.14 6.87
N ASP A 44 13.55 -7.41 5.91
CA ASP A 44 13.33 -6.99 4.54
C ASP A 44 12.06 -7.65 4.00
N PHE A 45 11.25 -6.90 3.25
CA PHE A 45 9.99 -7.42 2.71
C PHE A 45 10.17 -8.61 1.76
N LEU A 46 11.23 -8.63 0.97
CA LEU A 46 11.49 -9.71 0.01
C LEU A 46 11.94 -10.99 0.72
N ASP A 47 12.72 -10.86 1.78
CA ASP A 47 13.12 -11.98 2.64
C ASP A 47 11.90 -12.53 3.38
N PHE A 48 11.05 -11.65 3.91
CA PHE A 48 9.79 -12.03 4.52
C PHE A 48 8.88 -12.76 3.51
N ALA A 49 8.73 -12.22 2.31
CA ALA A 49 7.89 -12.83 1.27
C ALA A 49 8.37 -14.22 0.84
N THR A 50 9.67 -14.49 0.96
CA THR A 50 10.27 -15.79 0.62
C THR A 50 10.11 -16.82 1.74
N SER A 51 10.18 -16.37 3.00
CA SER A 51 10.17 -17.24 4.19
C SER A 51 8.79 -17.46 4.81
N ALA A 52 7.82 -16.55 4.54
CA ALA A 52 6.49 -16.61 5.15
C ALA A 52 5.71 -17.85 4.71
N THR A 53 5.16 -18.55 5.69
CA THR A 53 4.28 -19.71 5.50
C THR A 53 2.80 -19.33 5.48
N VAL A 54 2.48 -18.12 5.95
CA VAL A 54 1.11 -17.57 5.98
C VAL A 54 0.80 -16.88 4.65
N ARG A 55 -0.48 -16.84 4.30
CA ARG A 55 -1.02 -16.10 3.15
C ARG A 55 -2.05 -15.10 3.65
N TYR A 56 -2.23 -14.03 2.87
CA TYR A 56 -3.00 -12.86 3.27
C TYR A 56 -4.17 -12.61 2.31
N ASP A 57 -5.29 -12.16 2.87
CA ASP A 57 -6.45 -11.70 2.10
C ASP A 57 -6.20 -10.32 1.48
N HIS A 58 -5.42 -9.48 2.17
CA HIS A 58 -5.19 -8.12 1.75
C HIS A 58 -3.80 -7.63 2.18
N ILE A 59 -3.06 -7.11 1.23
CA ILE A 59 -1.77 -6.46 1.45
C ILE A 59 -1.93 -4.98 1.14
N VAL A 60 -1.49 -4.12 2.05
CA VAL A 60 -1.57 -2.65 1.91
C VAL A 60 -0.18 -2.07 2.08
N SER A 61 0.21 -1.17 1.18
CA SER A 61 1.49 -0.46 1.32
C SER A 61 1.43 0.97 0.77
N ASN A 62 2.17 1.83 1.46
CA ASN A 62 2.60 3.13 0.94
C ASN A 62 4.12 3.05 0.76
N PRO A 63 4.60 2.43 -0.33
CA PRO A 63 6.02 2.22 -0.50
C PRO A 63 6.76 3.55 -0.66
N PRO A 64 8.05 3.64 -0.29
CA PRO A 64 8.85 4.82 -0.57
C PRO A 64 8.84 5.11 -2.07
N TYR A 65 8.82 6.41 -2.43
CA TYR A 65 8.75 6.80 -3.84
C TYR A 65 10.07 6.49 -4.54
N PHE A 66 9.98 5.59 -5.49
CA PHE A 66 11.13 5.16 -6.29
C PHE A 66 11.32 6.14 -7.47
N GLU A 67 12.03 7.24 -7.26
CA GLU A 67 12.28 8.27 -8.30
C GLU A 67 12.97 7.72 -9.56
N LYS A 68 13.60 6.55 -9.50
CA LYS A 68 14.30 5.90 -10.60
C LYS A 68 13.63 4.62 -11.11
N SER A 69 12.37 4.37 -10.76
CA SER A 69 11.66 3.12 -11.16
C SER A 69 11.27 3.05 -12.64
N LEU A 70 11.61 4.04 -13.45
CA LEU A 70 11.47 4.05 -14.91
C LEU A 70 12.75 3.61 -15.63
N LEU A 71 13.76 3.12 -14.92
CA LEU A 71 14.95 2.55 -15.55
C LEU A 71 14.59 1.26 -16.31
N PRO A 72 15.30 0.97 -17.43
CA PRO A 72 15.17 -0.30 -18.13
C PRO A 72 15.30 -1.49 -17.16
N GLU A 73 14.61 -2.58 -17.45
CA GLU A 73 14.45 -3.75 -16.56
C GLU A 73 15.78 -4.25 -15.98
N ASP A 74 16.85 -4.25 -16.78
CA ASP A 74 18.20 -4.66 -16.36
C ASP A 74 18.86 -3.66 -15.41
N ALA A 75 18.66 -2.36 -15.61
CA ALA A 75 19.19 -1.31 -14.73
C ALA A 75 18.41 -1.24 -13.40
N ALA A 76 17.09 -1.47 -13.42
CA ALA A 76 16.28 -1.57 -12.21
C ALA A 76 16.68 -2.79 -11.37
N ARG A 77 16.93 -3.94 -12.00
CA ARG A 77 17.42 -5.17 -11.33
C ARG A 77 18.83 -5.00 -10.74
N LEU A 78 19.73 -4.36 -11.47
CA LEU A 78 21.08 -4.04 -11.00
C LEU A 78 21.03 -3.07 -9.82
N THR A 79 20.23 -2.01 -9.90
CA THR A 79 20.06 -1.02 -8.82
C THR A 79 19.45 -1.67 -7.58
N ALA A 80 18.44 -2.53 -7.72
CA ALA A 80 17.83 -3.24 -6.60
C ALA A 80 18.83 -4.21 -5.92
N ARG A 81 19.67 -4.91 -6.70
CA ARG A 81 20.70 -5.79 -6.16
C ARG A 81 21.83 -5.05 -5.45
N HIS A 82 22.22 -3.87 -5.95
CA HIS A 82 23.35 -3.10 -5.40
C HIS A 82 22.99 -2.13 -4.29
N THR A 83 21.72 -1.72 -4.18
CA THR A 83 21.26 -0.71 -3.21
C THR A 83 20.28 -1.26 -2.17
N GLY A 84 19.88 -2.53 -2.27
CA GLY A 84 18.86 -3.12 -1.38
C GLY A 84 17.48 -2.42 -1.47
N ARG A 85 17.24 -1.63 -2.51
CA ARG A 85 16.00 -0.84 -2.62
C ARG A 85 14.86 -1.67 -3.21
N LEU A 86 13.76 -1.71 -2.48
CA LEU A 86 12.49 -2.26 -2.95
C LEU A 86 12.02 -1.50 -4.20
N THR A 87 11.66 -2.19 -5.28
CA THR A 87 11.05 -1.62 -6.50
C THR A 87 9.58 -1.99 -6.58
N TYR A 88 8.77 -1.30 -7.41
CA TYR A 88 7.36 -1.71 -7.63
C TYR A 88 7.27 -3.14 -8.17
N GLU A 89 8.19 -3.55 -9.04
CA GLU A 89 8.20 -4.90 -9.59
C GLU A 89 8.50 -5.95 -8.51
N SER A 90 9.55 -5.75 -7.70
CA SER A 90 9.90 -6.68 -6.63
C SER A 90 8.83 -6.70 -5.52
N LEU A 91 8.25 -5.54 -5.19
CA LEU A 91 7.13 -5.43 -4.25
C LEU A 91 5.91 -6.24 -4.73
N LEU A 92 5.45 -6.01 -5.96
CA LEU A 92 4.28 -6.69 -6.51
C LEU A 92 4.52 -8.19 -6.65
N ARG A 93 5.70 -8.60 -7.11
CA ARG A 93 6.08 -10.03 -7.18
C ARG A 93 6.05 -10.71 -5.82
N GLY A 94 6.67 -10.10 -4.80
CA GLY A 94 6.67 -10.62 -3.44
C GLY A 94 5.27 -10.63 -2.84
N ALA A 95 4.49 -9.56 -3.05
CA ALA A 95 3.13 -9.48 -2.55
C ALA A 95 2.21 -10.56 -3.16
N VAL A 96 2.31 -10.83 -4.48
CA VAL A 96 1.52 -11.89 -5.14
C VAL A 96 1.81 -13.26 -4.53
N SER A 97 3.08 -13.57 -4.20
CA SER A 97 3.43 -14.85 -3.57
C SER A 97 2.82 -15.03 -2.17
N LEU A 98 2.42 -13.94 -1.53
CA LEU A 98 1.82 -13.93 -0.19
C LEU A 98 0.28 -13.91 -0.22
N LEU A 99 -0.36 -13.76 -1.39
CA LEU A 99 -1.82 -13.67 -1.45
C LEU A 99 -2.51 -15.04 -1.41
N LEU A 100 -3.64 -15.07 -0.72
CA LEU A 100 -4.65 -16.10 -0.89
C LEU A 100 -5.30 -16.00 -2.28
N PRO A 101 -5.91 -17.08 -2.82
CA PRO A 101 -6.75 -17.00 -4.00
C PRO A 101 -7.90 -16.00 -3.80
N GLY A 102 -8.02 -15.01 -4.71
CA GLY A 102 -8.96 -13.89 -4.56
C GLY A 102 -8.48 -12.77 -3.63
N GLY A 103 -7.26 -12.85 -3.13
CA GLY A 103 -6.63 -11.81 -2.33
C GLY A 103 -6.33 -10.53 -3.11
N ARG A 104 -6.06 -9.45 -2.40
CA ARG A 104 -5.92 -8.09 -2.95
C ARG A 104 -4.66 -7.40 -2.48
N ILE A 105 -4.18 -6.48 -3.32
CA ILE A 105 -3.09 -5.56 -3.00
C ILE A 105 -3.60 -4.14 -3.18
N SER A 106 -3.41 -3.29 -2.19
CA SER A 106 -3.67 -1.85 -2.28
C SER A 106 -2.38 -1.07 -2.11
N LEU A 107 -2.04 -0.25 -3.09
CA LEU A 107 -0.90 0.64 -3.04
C LEU A 107 -1.33 2.09 -3.25
N ILE A 108 -0.59 3.02 -2.63
CA ILE A 108 -0.62 4.44 -2.97
C ILE A 108 0.72 4.84 -3.57
N PHE A 109 0.70 5.59 -4.68
CA PHE A 109 1.91 6.04 -5.37
C PHE A 109 1.64 7.28 -6.23
N PRO A 110 2.67 7.95 -6.82
CA PRO A 110 2.49 9.10 -7.70
C PRO A 110 1.58 8.80 -8.90
N ALA A 111 0.60 9.68 -9.16
CA ALA A 111 -0.41 9.48 -10.21
C ALA A 111 0.20 9.23 -11.60
N GLY A 112 1.30 9.92 -11.94
CA GLY A 112 2.00 9.75 -13.23
C GLY A 112 2.61 8.35 -13.45
N LEU A 113 2.64 7.49 -12.42
CA LEU A 113 3.16 6.12 -12.54
C LEU A 113 2.04 5.07 -12.71
N HIS A 114 0.77 5.49 -12.75
CA HIS A 114 -0.38 4.58 -12.77
C HIS A 114 -0.27 3.49 -13.84
N ASP A 115 -0.03 3.89 -15.09
CA ASP A 115 -0.01 2.96 -16.23
C ASP A 115 1.19 2.00 -16.16
N SER A 116 2.36 2.52 -15.77
CA SER A 116 3.58 1.72 -15.62
C SER A 116 3.45 0.68 -14.51
N VAL A 117 2.97 1.09 -13.33
CA VAL A 117 2.77 0.17 -12.19
C VAL A 117 1.67 -0.84 -12.48
N SER A 118 0.58 -0.42 -13.13
CA SER A 118 -0.51 -1.32 -13.53
C SER A 118 -0.09 -2.31 -14.62
N ALA A 119 0.81 -1.92 -15.53
CA ALA A 119 1.40 -2.85 -16.49
C ALA A 119 2.27 -3.91 -15.80
N ILE A 120 3.08 -3.52 -14.81
CA ILE A 120 3.84 -4.45 -13.97
C ILE A 120 2.90 -5.39 -13.22
N ALA A 121 1.85 -4.85 -12.56
CA ALA A 121 0.88 -5.66 -11.82
C ALA A 121 0.24 -6.73 -12.70
N ARG A 122 -0.11 -6.38 -13.94
CA ARG A 122 -0.69 -7.32 -14.92
C ARG A 122 0.24 -8.46 -15.29
N LYS A 123 1.55 -8.24 -15.37
CA LYS A 123 2.55 -9.31 -15.62
C LYS A 123 2.50 -10.39 -14.53
N TYR A 124 2.12 -10.02 -13.31
CA TYR A 124 2.00 -10.92 -12.17
C TYR A 124 0.56 -11.43 -11.91
N GLY A 125 -0.33 -11.28 -12.90
CA GLY A 125 -1.70 -11.79 -12.80
C GLY A 125 -2.61 -10.98 -11.88
N LEU A 126 -2.30 -9.69 -11.69
CA LEU A 126 -3.11 -8.76 -10.92
C LEU A 126 -3.99 -7.91 -11.84
N PHE A 127 -5.26 -7.76 -11.48
CA PHE A 127 -6.27 -7.04 -12.22
C PHE A 127 -6.79 -5.88 -11.40
N VAL A 128 -6.86 -4.69 -11.99
CA VAL A 128 -7.40 -3.50 -11.32
C VAL A 128 -8.87 -3.74 -10.97
N ARG A 129 -9.19 -3.53 -9.71
CA ARG A 129 -10.54 -3.57 -9.17
C ARG A 129 -11.06 -2.17 -8.81
N ARG A 130 -10.21 -1.36 -8.16
CA ARG A 130 -10.56 -0.01 -7.75
C ARG A 130 -9.39 0.93 -7.95
N THR A 131 -9.70 2.13 -8.43
CA THR A 131 -8.74 3.24 -8.55
C THR A 131 -9.33 4.47 -7.86
N MET A 132 -8.53 5.17 -7.07
CA MET A 132 -8.88 6.46 -6.48
C MET A 132 -7.80 7.47 -6.80
N TRP A 133 -8.13 8.48 -7.57
CA TRP A 133 -7.26 9.60 -7.90
C TRP A 133 -7.33 10.65 -6.81
N VAL A 134 -6.19 11.07 -6.27
CA VAL A 134 -6.13 12.00 -5.14
C VAL A 134 -5.46 13.30 -5.57
N SER A 135 -6.23 14.38 -5.51
CA SER A 135 -5.79 15.75 -5.74
C SER A 135 -5.57 16.47 -4.42
N GLY A 136 -4.60 17.38 -4.37
CA GLY A 136 -4.39 18.22 -3.19
C GLY A 136 -5.53 19.21 -2.97
N ARG A 137 -6.18 19.66 -4.07
CA ARG A 137 -7.32 20.58 -4.04
C ARG A 137 -8.26 20.30 -5.19
N GLU A 138 -9.54 20.68 -5.02
CA GLU A 138 -10.54 20.65 -6.09
C GLU A 138 -10.05 21.39 -7.34
N GLY A 139 -10.36 20.85 -8.51
CA GLY A 139 -9.95 21.41 -9.81
C GLY A 139 -8.45 21.23 -10.15
N MET A 140 -7.64 20.71 -9.24
CA MET A 140 -6.22 20.42 -9.51
C MET A 140 -6.01 18.99 -10.00
N PRO A 141 -5.01 18.73 -10.85
CA PRO A 141 -4.70 17.39 -11.30
C PRO A 141 -4.30 16.48 -10.12
N PRO A 142 -4.60 15.18 -10.17
CA PRO A 142 -4.24 14.25 -9.13
C PRO A 142 -2.72 14.10 -9.01
N LYS A 143 -2.21 14.16 -7.78
CA LYS A 143 -0.80 13.95 -7.46
C LYS A 143 -0.51 12.53 -7.01
N ARG A 144 -1.51 11.84 -6.47
CA ARG A 144 -1.42 10.45 -5.98
C ARG A 144 -2.54 9.63 -6.58
N VAL A 145 -2.30 8.34 -6.65
CA VAL A 145 -3.33 7.36 -6.98
C VAL A 145 -3.25 6.22 -5.97
N MET A 146 -4.40 5.78 -5.51
CA MET A 146 -4.54 4.53 -4.77
C MET A 146 -5.16 3.51 -5.69
N VAL A 147 -4.53 2.36 -5.84
CA VAL A 147 -5.05 1.29 -6.69
C VAL A 147 -5.17 0.01 -5.87
N GLU A 148 -6.31 -0.63 -5.97
CA GLU A 148 -6.55 -1.99 -5.48
C GLU A 148 -6.57 -2.95 -6.66
N TRP A 149 -5.70 -3.95 -6.61
CA TRP A 149 -5.69 -5.07 -7.54
C TRP A 149 -6.15 -6.35 -6.84
N VAL A 150 -6.73 -7.27 -7.62
CA VAL A 150 -7.04 -8.64 -7.19
C VAL A 150 -6.27 -9.64 -8.04
N ASN A 151 -5.94 -10.82 -7.47
CA ASN A 151 -5.20 -11.88 -8.17
C ASN A 151 -6.11 -12.84 -8.95
N LYS A 152 -7.29 -12.38 -9.37
CA LYS A 152 -8.21 -13.06 -10.29
C LYS A 152 -8.92 -12.04 -11.17
N PRO A 153 -9.31 -12.39 -12.39
CA PRO A 153 -10.10 -11.50 -13.24
C PRO A 153 -11.34 -10.98 -12.50
N SER A 154 -11.62 -9.69 -12.63
CA SER A 154 -12.79 -9.03 -12.06
C SER A 154 -13.46 -8.18 -13.16
N GLU A 155 -14.77 -8.30 -13.30
CA GLU A 155 -15.58 -7.45 -14.17
C GLU A 155 -15.86 -6.08 -13.52
N ILE A 156 -15.75 -6.02 -12.17
CA ILE A 156 -16.00 -4.80 -11.40
C ILE A 156 -14.74 -3.95 -11.43
N ARG A 157 -14.87 -2.76 -12.00
CA ARG A 157 -13.87 -1.69 -11.94
C ARG A 157 -14.54 -0.44 -11.42
N GLU A 158 -14.07 0.01 -10.27
CA GLU A 158 -14.55 1.25 -9.64
C GLU A 158 -13.48 2.32 -9.82
N GLU A 159 -13.88 3.52 -10.22
CA GLU A 159 -12.98 4.65 -10.34
C GLU A 159 -13.58 5.85 -9.60
N HIS A 160 -12.78 6.46 -8.73
CA HIS A 160 -13.17 7.54 -7.85
C HIS A 160 -12.15 8.67 -7.88
N ASN A 161 -12.60 9.88 -7.54
CA ASN A 161 -11.74 11.03 -7.32
C ASN A 161 -11.93 11.52 -5.88
N LEU A 162 -10.83 11.93 -5.25
CA LEU A 162 -10.82 12.56 -3.93
C LEU A 162 -9.99 13.82 -4.00
N ALA A 163 -10.57 14.97 -3.69
CA ALA A 163 -9.83 16.18 -3.39
C ALA A 163 -9.65 16.29 -1.88
N ILE A 164 -8.46 16.69 -1.42
CA ILE A 164 -8.18 16.86 0.01
C ILE A 164 -8.78 18.19 0.49
N GLU A 165 -8.58 19.26 -0.26
CA GLU A 165 -9.01 20.62 0.08
C GLU A 165 -9.96 21.20 -0.97
N THR A 166 -10.90 22.03 -0.52
CA THR A 166 -11.69 22.94 -1.38
C THR A 166 -10.92 24.26 -1.59
N ALA A 167 -10.31 24.79 -0.51
CA ALA A 167 -9.45 25.98 -0.48
C ALA A 167 -8.31 25.75 0.53
N PRO A 168 -7.27 26.59 0.61
CA PRO A 168 -6.18 26.43 1.56
C PRO A 168 -6.71 26.27 3.00
N LEU A 169 -6.33 25.17 3.65
CA LEU A 169 -6.73 24.79 5.03
C LEU A 169 -8.24 24.53 5.19
N GLN A 170 -8.96 24.29 4.11
CA GLN A 170 -10.36 23.90 4.14
C GLN A 170 -10.50 22.50 3.52
N TRP A 171 -10.78 21.52 4.35
CA TRP A 171 -10.89 20.13 3.93
C TRP A 171 -12.22 19.86 3.23
N THR A 172 -12.21 18.97 2.25
CA THR A 172 -13.47 18.52 1.63
C THR A 172 -14.27 17.65 2.61
N PRO A 173 -15.61 17.64 2.51
CA PRO A 173 -16.45 16.76 3.33
C PRO A 173 -16.07 15.28 3.19
N GLU A 174 -15.72 14.83 1.99
CA GLU A 174 -15.31 13.46 1.70
C GLU A 174 -14.00 13.11 2.41
N TYR A 175 -13.03 14.03 2.42
CA TYR A 175 -11.77 13.83 3.14
C TYR A 175 -11.98 13.79 4.64
N ILE A 176 -12.82 14.67 5.19
CA ILE A 176 -13.20 14.68 6.60
C ILE A 176 -13.85 13.35 6.99
N ASP A 177 -14.82 12.87 6.22
CA ASP A 177 -15.52 11.61 6.48
C ASP A 177 -14.57 10.40 6.50
N LEU A 178 -13.54 10.40 5.64
CA LEU A 178 -12.54 9.34 5.59
C LEU A 178 -11.57 9.39 6.79
N THR A 179 -11.30 10.56 7.35
CA THR A 179 -10.14 10.78 8.22
C THR A 179 -10.49 11.20 9.66
N ARG A 180 -11.71 11.69 9.93
CA ARG A 180 -12.14 12.23 11.24
C ARG A 180 -11.89 11.31 12.43
N ASP A 181 -11.95 9.98 12.23
CA ASP A 181 -11.72 9.01 13.32
C ASP A 181 -10.24 8.85 13.67
N PHE A 182 -9.32 9.49 12.94
CA PHE A 182 -7.88 9.32 13.04
C PHE A 182 -7.13 10.60 13.36
N TYR A 183 -7.73 11.75 13.12
CA TYR A 183 -7.13 13.04 13.41
C TYR A 183 -7.77 13.64 14.67
N LEU A 184 -6.95 14.30 15.48
CA LEU A 184 -7.42 14.98 16.69
C LEU A 184 -8.17 16.29 16.39
N GLN A 185 -7.82 16.91 15.26
CA GLN A 185 -8.45 18.13 14.75
C GLN A 185 -8.44 18.08 13.22
N LEU A 186 -9.56 18.32 12.63
CA LEU A 186 -9.78 18.49 11.18
C LEU A 186 -10.49 19.81 10.93
#